data_33b2c94870ec8f1df5ca41a7e7d8dc30
#
_entry.id   33b2c94870ec8f1df5ca41a7e7d8dc30
#
_cell.length_a   1.000
_cell.length_b   1.000
_cell.length_c   1.000
_cell.angle_alpha   90.00
_cell.angle_beta   90.00
_cell.angle_gamma   90.00
#
_symmetry.space_group_name_H-M   'P 1'
#
loop_
_entity.id
_entity.type
_entity.pdbx_description
1 polymer ?
#
loop_
_entity_poly.entity_id
_entity_poly.type
_entity_poly.pdbx_seq_one_letter_code
_entity_poly.pdbx_strand_id
1 'polypeptide(L)'
;KVLNENHIDMRALSVADTKDFGILRVIVDDTYKTACVLKDAGYVCSITPVLAVAIPDEPGGLTRLLTILGDNGVNLEYTYAFIARKKDTAYMIFRVENNEKAIEVLTKNGITPVCQDALNEL
;
A
#
# COMPACT_ATOMS: atom_id res chain seq x y z
N LYS A 1 2.57 -18.40 -8.35
CA LYS A 1 1.91 -19.39 -9.23
C LYS A 1 0.41 -19.13 -9.32
N VAL A 2 -0.36 -19.20 -8.22
CA VAL A 2 -1.83 -19.02 -8.23
C VAL A 2 -2.27 -17.70 -8.86
N LEU A 3 -1.62 -16.59 -8.50
CA LEU A 3 -1.97 -15.27 -9.05
C LEU A 3 -1.69 -15.20 -10.55
N ASN A 4 -0.56 -15.72 -10.98
CA ASN A 4 -0.18 -15.75 -12.39
C ASN A 4 -1.16 -16.60 -13.22
N GLU A 5 -1.53 -17.77 -12.74
CA GLU A 5 -2.48 -18.66 -13.41
C GLU A 5 -3.86 -18.03 -13.58
N ASN A 6 -4.22 -17.08 -12.73
CA ASN A 6 -5.49 -16.37 -12.78
C ASN A 6 -5.39 -14.95 -13.36
N HIS A 7 -4.25 -14.62 -13.98
CA HIS A 7 -4.01 -13.32 -14.62
C HIS A 7 -4.19 -12.13 -13.68
N ILE A 8 -3.72 -12.26 -12.45
CA ILE A 8 -3.76 -11.19 -11.45
C ILE A 8 -2.42 -10.46 -11.44
N ASP A 9 -2.46 -9.16 -11.65
CA ASP A 9 -1.27 -8.31 -11.63
C ASP A 9 -0.98 -7.79 -10.24
N MET A 10 0.24 -8.06 -9.74
CA MET A 10 0.70 -7.52 -8.46
C MET A 10 1.37 -6.18 -8.68
N ARG A 11 0.87 -5.14 -8.00
CA ARG A 11 1.39 -3.77 -8.09
C ARG A 11 2.35 -3.43 -6.96
N ALA A 12 2.22 -4.08 -5.83
CA ALA A 12 3.13 -3.92 -4.70
C ALA A 12 3.20 -5.22 -3.90
N LEU A 13 4.31 -5.44 -3.23
CA LEU A 13 4.58 -6.67 -2.50
C LEU A 13 5.40 -6.37 -1.25
N SER A 14 4.99 -6.93 -0.13
CA SER A 14 5.75 -6.90 1.11
C SER A 14 5.64 -8.25 1.83
N VAL A 15 6.74 -8.75 2.32
CA VAL A 15 6.78 -9.99 3.10
C VAL A 15 7.23 -9.66 4.52
N ALA A 16 6.41 -10.06 5.48
CA ALA A 16 6.78 -10.00 6.90
C ALA A 16 6.86 -11.43 7.42
N ASP A 17 8.01 -11.83 7.90
CA ASP A 17 8.25 -13.17 8.39
C ASP A 17 8.53 -13.13 9.89
N THR A 18 7.82 -13.96 10.63
CA THR A 18 8.02 -14.13 12.06
C THR A 18 8.44 -15.58 12.33
N LYS A 19 8.84 -15.87 13.56
CA LYS A 19 9.24 -17.21 13.95
C LYS A 19 8.13 -18.25 13.72
N ASP A 20 6.88 -17.86 13.91
CA ASP A 20 5.73 -18.78 13.90
C ASP A 20 4.93 -18.74 12.59
N PHE A 21 4.99 -17.65 11.83
CA PHE A 21 4.25 -17.52 10.56
C PHE A 21 4.81 -16.43 9.67
N GLY A 22 4.49 -16.50 8.38
CA GLY A 22 4.80 -15.47 7.42
C GLY A 22 3.54 -14.74 6.97
N ILE A 23 3.65 -13.44 6.71
CA ILE A 23 2.58 -12.62 6.15
C ILE A 23 3.05 -12.05 4.83
N LEU A 24 2.24 -12.25 3.79
CA LEU A 24 2.42 -11.63 2.49
C LEU A 24 1.38 -10.53 2.31
N ARG A 25 1.84 -9.31 2.05
CA ARG A 25 0.97 -8.18 1.74
C ARG A 25 1.13 -7.84 0.27
N VAL A 26 0.01 -7.74 -0.44
CA VAL A 26 0.02 -7.45 -1.88
C VAL A 26 -1.02 -6.39 -2.22
N ILE A 27 -0.69 -5.54 -3.18
CA ILE A 27 -1.63 -4.69 -3.88
C ILE A 27 -1.80 -5.28 -5.26
N VAL A 28 -3.04 -5.52 -5.65
CA VAL A 28 -3.39 -6.18 -6.92
C VAL A 28 -4.36 -5.31 -7.71
N ASP A 29 -4.49 -5.63 -9.00
CA ASP A 29 -5.42 -4.93 -9.89
C ASP A 29 -6.89 -5.21 -9.56
N ASP A 30 -7.21 -6.45 -9.16
CA ASP A 30 -8.57 -6.86 -8.82
C ASP A 30 -8.59 -7.55 -7.45
N THR A 31 -8.94 -6.79 -6.42
CA THR A 31 -8.91 -7.24 -5.03
C THR A 31 -9.91 -8.39 -4.76
N TYR A 32 -11.14 -8.27 -5.26
CA TYR A 32 -12.15 -9.29 -5.01
C TYR A 32 -11.84 -10.61 -5.71
N LYS A 33 -11.43 -10.55 -6.97
CA LYS A 33 -11.01 -11.73 -7.71
C LYS A 33 -9.85 -12.43 -7.00
N THR A 34 -8.87 -11.65 -6.55
CA THR A 34 -7.71 -12.18 -5.84
C THR A 34 -8.11 -12.88 -4.54
N ALA A 35 -8.99 -12.27 -3.75
CA ALA A 35 -9.48 -12.86 -2.51
C ALA A 35 -10.19 -14.20 -2.77
N CYS A 36 -11.04 -14.26 -3.77
CA CYS A 36 -11.74 -15.50 -4.16
C CYS A 36 -10.77 -16.59 -4.60
N VAL A 37 -9.82 -16.24 -5.48
CA VAL A 37 -8.83 -17.18 -6.02
C VAL A 37 -7.94 -17.76 -4.92
N LEU A 38 -7.46 -16.92 -4.01
CA LEU A 38 -6.61 -17.35 -2.89
C LEU A 38 -7.37 -18.21 -1.90
N LYS A 39 -8.60 -17.86 -1.59
CA LYS A 39 -9.46 -18.65 -0.71
C LYS A 39 -9.74 -20.03 -1.29
N ASP A 40 -10.06 -20.10 -2.57
CA ASP A 40 -10.30 -21.36 -3.28
C ASP A 40 -9.03 -22.24 -3.32
N ALA A 41 -7.86 -21.64 -3.35
CA ALA A 41 -6.59 -22.34 -3.30
C ALA A 41 -6.15 -22.74 -1.88
N GLY A 42 -6.96 -22.46 -0.86
CA GLY A 42 -6.70 -22.85 0.53
C GLY A 42 -5.90 -21.86 1.35
N TYR A 43 -5.67 -20.65 0.85
CA TYR A 43 -4.97 -19.61 1.60
C TYR A 43 -5.91 -18.81 2.49
N VAL A 44 -5.43 -18.45 3.67
CA VAL A 44 -6.13 -17.52 4.56
C VAL A 44 -5.75 -16.11 4.13
N CYS A 45 -6.74 -15.28 3.81
CA CYS A 45 -6.49 -13.91 3.39
C CYS A 45 -7.55 -12.95 3.94
N SER A 46 -7.19 -11.69 4.04
CA SER A 46 -8.09 -10.61 4.41
C SER A 46 -7.83 -9.38 3.52
N ILE A 47 -8.86 -8.56 3.36
CA ILE A 47 -8.76 -7.29 2.63
C ILE A 47 -8.60 -6.18 3.67
N THR A 48 -7.52 -5.43 3.57
CA THR A 48 -7.20 -4.36 4.51
C THR A 48 -7.13 -3.02 3.77
N PRO A 49 -7.92 -2.01 4.17
CA PRO A 49 -7.81 -0.68 3.58
C PRO A 49 -6.46 -0.04 3.89
N VAL A 50 -5.80 0.47 2.86
CA VAL A 50 -4.51 1.15 2.97
C VAL A 50 -4.54 2.47 2.20
N LEU A 51 -3.55 3.33 2.45
CA LEU A 51 -3.35 4.56 1.70
C LEU A 51 -2.17 4.39 0.76
N ALA A 52 -2.30 4.91 -0.45
CA ALA A 52 -1.18 5.06 -1.38
C ALA A 52 -0.87 6.54 -1.52
N VAL A 53 0.40 6.89 -1.43
CA VAL A 53 0.84 8.28 -1.49
C VAL A 53 2.02 8.40 -2.45
N ALA A 54 1.96 9.41 -3.33
CA ALA A 54 3.07 9.76 -4.21
C ALA A 54 4.00 10.74 -3.49
N ILE A 55 5.28 10.44 -3.47
CA ILE A 55 6.30 11.31 -2.88
C ILE A 55 7.42 11.54 -3.89
N PRO A 56 8.16 12.66 -3.80
CA PRO A 56 9.36 12.83 -4.63
C PRO A 56 10.37 11.71 -4.35
N ASP A 57 10.90 11.11 -5.41
CA ASP A 57 11.94 10.08 -5.30
C ASP A 57 13.30 10.75 -5.12
N GLU A 58 13.51 11.29 -3.93
CA GLU A 58 14.71 12.02 -3.55
C GLU A 58 14.98 11.83 -2.06
N PRO A 59 16.23 12.06 -1.61
CA PRO A 59 16.53 11.99 -0.18
C PRO A 59 15.63 12.94 0.61
N GLY A 60 15.06 12.44 1.70
CA GLY A 60 14.16 13.20 2.58
C GLY A 60 12.68 13.18 2.21
N GLY A 61 12.30 12.67 1.03
CA GLY A 61 10.89 12.59 0.64
C GLY A 61 10.05 11.77 1.61
N LEU A 62 10.49 10.57 1.92
CA LEU A 62 9.80 9.70 2.88
C LEU A 62 9.86 10.27 4.30
N THR A 63 10.98 10.83 4.70
CA THR A 63 11.16 11.44 6.03
C THR A 63 10.16 12.56 6.26
N ARG A 64 9.98 13.43 5.27
CA ARG A 64 9.00 14.51 5.34
C ARG A 64 7.59 14.00 5.57
N LEU A 65 7.19 12.97 4.81
CA LEU A 65 5.88 12.37 4.94
C LEU A 65 5.66 11.74 6.32
N LEU A 66 6.63 10.96 6.79
CA LEU A 66 6.57 10.33 8.10
C LEU A 66 6.53 11.35 9.23
N THR A 67 7.25 12.46 9.10
CA THR A 67 7.25 13.57 10.07
C THR A 67 5.86 14.21 10.14
N ILE A 68 5.24 14.47 8.99
CA ILE A 68 3.88 15.04 8.94
C ILE A 68 2.89 14.13 9.67
N LEU A 69 2.93 12.85 9.40
CA LEU A 69 2.03 11.89 10.04
C LEU A 69 2.30 11.78 11.55
N GLY A 70 3.56 11.69 11.94
CA GLY A 70 3.97 11.59 13.34
C GLY A 70 3.60 12.82 14.18
N ASP A 71 3.85 14.02 13.65
CA ASP A 71 3.56 15.28 14.34
C ASP A 71 2.06 15.49 14.54
N ASN A 72 1.23 14.87 13.72
CA ASN A 72 -0.23 14.96 13.81
C ASN A 72 -0.89 13.75 14.49
N GLY A 73 -0.09 12.91 15.13
CA GLY A 73 -0.59 11.80 15.93
C GLY A 73 -1.21 10.66 15.12
N VAL A 74 -0.82 10.52 13.85
CA VAL A 74 -1.26 9.39 13.01
C VAL A 74 -0.38 8.18 13.31
N ASN A 75 -0.99 7.11 13.79
CA ASN A 75 -0.27 5.89 14.10
C ASN A 75 -0.07 5.03 12.84
N LEU A 76 1.18 4.84 12.46
CA LEU A 76 1.58 4.03 11.31
C LEU A 76 1.88 2.60 11.76
N GLU A 77 1.17 1.63 11.19
CA GLU A 77 1.36 0.22 11.50
C GLU A 77 2.46 -0.40 10.64
N TYR A 78 2.44 -0.14 9.32
CA TYR A 78 3.49 -0.58 8.39
C TYR A 78 3.43 0.22 7.09
N THR A 79 4.53 0.15 6.34
CA THR A 79 4.65 0.78 5.03
C THR A 79 5.50 -0.07 4.09
N TYR A 80 5.24 0.03 2.79
CA TYR A 80 6.05 -0.61 1.76
C TYR A 80 5.91 0.13 0.42
N ALA A 81 6.87 -0.12 -0.47
CA ALA A 81 6.93 0.56 -1.75
C ALA A 81 5.97 -0.07 -2.78
N PHE A 82 5.46 0.78 -3.66
CA PHE A 82 4.61 0.40 -4.79
C PHE A 82 5.45 0.40 -6.08
N ILE A 83 5.27 -0.62 -6.90
CA ILE A 83 5.97 -0.75 -8.18
C ILE A 83 5.28 0.13 -9.23
N ALA A 84 5.96 1.19 -9.66
CA ALA A 84 5.47 2.10 -10.68
C ALA A 84 6.58 2.45 -11.66
N ARG A 85 6.19 2.85 -12.88
CA ARG A 85 7.14 3.18 -13.94
C ARG A 85 7.44 4.69 -14.04
N LYS A 86 6.78 5.51 -13.26
CA LYS A 86 6.94 6.96 -13.30
C LYS A 86 8.29 7.36 -12.69
N LYS A 87 9.03 8.22 -13.39
CA LYS A 87 10.33 8.72 -12.93
C LYS A 87 10.13 9.84 -11.88
N ASP A 88 11.12 9.99 -11.03
CA ASP A 88 11.20 11.05 -10.00
C ASP A 88 10.07 11.03 -8.97
N THR A 89 9.25 9.99 -9.01
CA THR A 89 8.16 9.82 -8.05
C THR A 89 8.21 8.42 -7.47
N ALA A 90 8.17 8.33 -6.15
CA ALA A 90 8.01 7.08 -5.43
C ALA A 90 6.58 6.97 -4.92
N TYR A 91 6.03 5.77 -4.99
CA TYR A 91 4.70 5.49 -4.48
C TYR A 91 4.84 4.58 -3.27
N MET A 92 4.25 5.01 -2.16
CA MET A 92 4.32 4.29 -0.89
C MET A 92 2.94 3.88 -0.44
N ILE A 93 2.84 2.67 0.11
CA ILE A 93 1.63 2.15 0.70
C ILE A 93 1.76 2.28 2.22
N PHE A 94 0.72 2.84 2.85
CA PHE A 94 0.68 3.02 4.31
C PHE A 94 -0.55 2.35 4.91
N ARG A 95 -0.32 1.53 5.91
CA ARG A 95 -1.38 1.06 6.80
C ARG A 95 -1.34 1.89 8.07
N VAL A 96 -2.38 2.67 8.29
CA VAL A 96 -2.53 3.53 9.46
C VAL A 96 -3.75 3.11 10.27
N GLU A 97 -3.78 3.48 11.53
CA GLU A 97 -4.89 3.14 12.43
C GLU A 97 -6.20 3.78 11.98
N ASN A 98 -6.15 5.03 11.50
CA ASN A 98 -7.32 5.78 11.06
C ASN A 98 -7.04 6.43 9.69
N ASN A 99 -7.56 5.82 8.63
CA ASN A 99 -7.36 6.31 7.25
C ASN A 99 -7.94 7.71 7.03
N GLU A 100 -9.11 8.01 7.59
CA GLU A 100 -9.76 9.31 7.42
C GLU A 100 -8.92 10.43 8.02
N LYS A 101 -8.40 10.22 9.23
CA LYS A 101 -7.51 11.18 9.88
C LYS A 101 -6.23 11.39 9.08
N ALA A 102 -5.63 10.32 8.59
CA ALA A 102 -4.42 10.40 7.77
C ALA A 102 -4.66 11.17 6.48
N ILE A 103 -5.77 10.92 5.78
CA ILE A 103 -6.15 11.64 4.57
C ILE A 103 -6.31 13.13 4.85
N GLU A 104 -6.98 13.49 5.93
CA GLU A 104 -7.17 14.88 6.34
C GLU A 104 -5.83 15.57 6.60
N VAL A 105 -4.96 14.95 7.37
CA VAL A 105 -3.62 15.47 7.70
C VAL A 105 -2.79 15.66 6.44
N LEU A 106 -2.74 14.67 5.57
CA LEU A 106 -1.97 14.74 4.32
C LEU A 106 -2.51 15.83 3.39
N THR A 107 -3.81 15.91 3.24
CA THR A 107 -4.46 16.92 2.38
C THR A 107 -4.18 18.34 2.87
N LYS A 108 -4.23 18.58 4.16
CA LYS A 108 -3.87 19.88 4.77
C LYS A 108 -2.42 20.29 4.51
N ASN A 109 -1.54 19.31 4.30
CA ASN A 109 -0.12 19.54 4.03
C ASN A 109 0.22 19.48 2.54
N GLY A 110 -0.79 19.54 1.66
CA GLY A 110 -0.60 19.57 0.22
C GLY A 110 -0.28 18.22 -0.41
N ILE A 111 -0.51 17.13 0.29
CA ILE A 111 -0.26 15.77 -0.18
C ILE A 111 -1.60 15.07 -0.42
N THR A 112 -1.84 14.64 -1.67
CA THR A 112 -3.09 13.97 -2.03
C THR A 112 -2.85 12.47 -2.14
N PRO A 113 -3.57 11.62 -1.38
CA PRO A 113 -3.51 10.18 -1.56
C PRO A 113 -3.97 9.75 -2.94
N VAL A 114 -3.39 8.67 -3.45
CA VAL A 114 -3.71 8.09 -4.76
C VAL A 114 -4.84 7.08 -4.60
N CYS A 115 -5.88 7.17 -5.44
CA CYS A 115 -7.00 6.23 -5.39
C CYS A 115 -6.68 4.91 -6.11
N GLN A 116 -7.49 3.87 -5.87
CA GLN A 116 -7.31 2.55 -6.46
C GLN A 116 -7.28 2.60 -8.00
N ASP A 117 -8.17 3.35 -8.62
CA ASP A 117 -8.24 3.46 -10.08
C ASP A 117 -6.96 4.08 -10.65
N ALA A 118 -6.43 5.10 -10.00
CA ALA A 118 -5.16 5.71 -10.40
C ALA A 118 -3.98 4.75 -10.21
N LEU A 119 -4.00 3.93 -9.17
CA LEU A 119 -2.97 2.89 -8.95
C LEU A 119 -2.95 1.87 -10.09
N ASN A 120 -4.11 1.48 -10.58
CA ASN A 120 -4.23 0.49 -11.65
C ASN A 120 -3.66 0.99 -12.98
N GLU A 121 -3.56 2.31 -13.17
CA GLU A 121 -3.01 2.94 -14.36
C GLU A 121 -1.48 3.18 -14.29
N LEU A 122 -0.86 2.99 -13.14
CA LEU A 122 0.58 3.25 -12.93
C LEU A 122 1.50 2.15 -13.48
#